data_e53655d055fdba0e0cb18b2372937022
#
_entry.id   e53655d055fdba0e0cb18b2372937022
#
_cell.length_a   1.000
_cell.length_b   1.000
_cell.length_c   1.000
_cell.angle_alpha   90.00
_cell.angle_beta   90.00
_cell.angle_gamma   90.00
#
_symmetry.space_group_name_H-M   'P 1'
#
loop_
_entity.id
_entity.type
_entity.pdbx_description
1 polymer ?
#
loop_
_entity_poly.entity_id
_entity_poly.type
_entity_poly.pdbx_seq_one_letter_code
_entity_poly.pdbx_strand_id
1 'polypeptide(L)'
;MQVIPIHPGSGRPANAKDAMVTTAYLTDVTDEAVLGDFWPGIQLYYPPVKYAPALGVYEDLDQAAARLRKHGHHTQAHTLLFDLEDGCRQKEMSRELLLRELPDFPRGAVKIAVRINPFRTEEYEKDLAMVRHLADYIDVVMLAKAGEAYGAAEIRDLSAWLAGVNGRITIQPIIEHPRSLKLAPEIMAYPTVKHVVFGIHDFSKAMAIHITPENWTQELKTFLALLLFEARIQGKGVIGGVEVLINGEPMPESYVENHDVRRWLDLHGDQESHVVYRHACEEAAMGLTGKQVIHPNHIHLCKVAFTPSPSEIRRNIAILTAAVEADALLGGAIRFEGEMLDPPMFGKALQSLLRARALRSLSEQDTRFALEILKQLPVRVIRENWPYGVVV
;
A
#
# COMPACT_ATOMS: atom_id res chain seq x y z
N MET A 1 5.69 -7.33 -20.26
CA MET A 1 6.86 -6.47 -19.99
C MET A 1 8.06 -7.10 -20.70
N GLN A 2 8.58 -6.47 -21.75
CA GLN A 2 9.72 -7.02 -22.50
C GLN A 2 11.04 -6.75 -21.76
N VAL A 3 11.83 -7.79 -21.57
CA VAL A 3 13.17 -7.69 -20.98
C VAL A 3 14.08 -6.95 -21.97
N ILE A 4 14.64 -5.84 -21.57
CA ILE A 4 15.62 -5.10 -22.38
C ILE A 4 17.01 -5.48 -21.86
N PRO A 5 17.87 -6.12 -22.67
CA PRO A 5 19.23 -6.43 -22.27
C PRO A 5 20.05 -5.15 -22.10
N ILE A 6 20.69 -5.00 -20.95
CA ILE A 6 21.62 -3.89 -20.70
C ILE A 6 23.02 -4.34 -21.15
N HIS A 7 23.60 -3.61 -22.09
CA HIS A 7 25.02 -3.70 -22.36
C HIS A 7 25.81 -3.10 -21.18
N PRO A 8 26.76 -3.81 -20.58
CA PRO A 8 27.61 -3.25 -19.55
C PRO A 8 28.57 -2.24 -20.21
N GLY A 9 28.42 -0.96 -19.88
CA GLY A 9 29.50 -0.06 -20.18
C GLY A 9 29.26 1.39 -20.59
N SER A 10 28.06 1.91 -20.67
CA SER A 10 27.92 3.37 -20.88
C SER A 10 26.65 3.91 -20.24
N GLY A 11 26.78 4.85 -19.34
CA GLY A 11 25.67 5.54 -18.68
C GLY A 11 24.94 6.55 -19.56
N ARG A 12 25.15 6.54 -20.88
CA ARG A 12 24.44 7.37 -21.87
C ARG A 12 23.88 6.50 -22.97
N PRO A 13 22.67 6.78 -23.47
CA PRO A 13 22.12 6.07 -24.61
C PRO A 13 23.04 6.25 -25.82
N ALA A 14 23.47 5.14 -26.39
CA ALA A 14 24.43 5.14 -27.53
C ALA A 14 23.77 5.51 -28.85
N ASN A 15 22.43 5.48 -28.94
CA ASN A 15 21.68 5.81 -30.15
C ASN A 15 20.22 6.20 -29.87
N ALA A 16 19.50 6.65 -30.88
CA ALA A 16 18.11 7.11 -30.78
C ALA A 16 17.12 6.03 -30.31
N LYS A 17 17.42 4.73 -30.56
CA LYS A 17 16.59 3.63 -30.06
C LYS A 17 16.71 3.48 -28.55
N ASP A 18 17.92 3.59 -28.00
CA ASP A 18 18.15 3.54 -26.56
C ASP A 18 17.51 4.73 -25.85
N ALA A 19 17.53 5.92 -26.48
CA ALA A 19 16.84 7.11 -25.98
C ALA A 19 15.31 6.94 -25.97
N MET A 20 14.71 6.35 -27.02
CA MET A 20 13.27 6.06 -27.08
C MET A 20 12.86 5.04 -26.03
N VAL A 21 13.62 3.97 -25.88
CA VAL A 21 13.40 2.94 -24.86
C VAL A 21 13.50 3.54 -23.45
N THR A 22 14.50 4.39 -23.22
CA THR A 22 14.67 5.10 -21.94
C THR A 22 13.48 5.99 -21.62
N THR A 23 12.95 6.72 -22.60
CA THR A 23 11.81 7.61 -22.41
C THR A 23 10.53 6.84 -22.09
N ALA A 24 10.25 5.76 -22.82
CA ALA A 24 9.11 4.89 -22.55
C ALA A 24 9.19 4.27 -21.15
N TYR A 25 10.36 3.75 -20.79
CA TYR A 25 10.59 3.17 -19.46
C TYR A 25 10.39 4.20 -18.33
N LEU A 26 10.92 5.42 -18.48
CA LEU A 26 10.74 6.49 -17.48
C LEU A 26 9.27 6.90 -17.34
N THR A 27 8.52 6.92 -18.44
CA THR A 27 7.09 7.21 -18.39
C THR A 27 6.35 6.17 -17.56
N ASP A 28 6.62 4.89 -17.78
CA ASP A 28 5.98 3.81 -17.06
C ASP A 28 6.31 3.82 -15.55
N VAL A 29 7.59 3.96 -15.18
CA VAL A 29 8.01 3.91 -13.77
C VAL A 29 7.71 5.21 -12.99
N THR A 30 7.39 6.29 -13.65
CA THR A 30 6.96 7.54 -13.01
C THR A 30 5.45 7.75 -13.06
N ASP A 31 4.71 6.85 -13.69
CA ASP A 31 3.25 6.85 -13.70
C ASP A 31 2.71 6.58 -12.29
N GLU A 32 1.80 7.43 -11.83
CA GLU A 32 1.22 7.33 -10.48
C GLU A 32 0.46 6.03 -10.27
N ALA A 33 -0.16 5.47 -11.30
CA ALA A 33 -0.86 4.19 -11.21
C ALA A 33 0.13 3.04 -10.98
N VAL A 34 1.25 3.02 -11.72
CA VAL A 34 2.33 2.04 -11.55
C VAL A 34 2.97 2.19 -10.17
N LEU A 35 3.28 3.42 -9.76
CA LEU A 35 3.85 3.68 -8.43
C LEU A 35 2.88 3.30 -7.32
N GLY A 36 1.58 3.55 -7.48
CA GLY A 36 0.54 3.16 -6.53
C GLY A 36 0.37 1.64 -6.38
N ASP A 37 0.88 0.84 -7.32
CA ASP A 37 0.97 -0.61 -7.17
C ASP A 37 2.08 -1.04 -6.20
N PHE A 38 3.05 -0.19 -5.92
CA PHE A 38 4.15 -0.45 -4.98
C PHE A 38 3.93 0.21 -3.61
N TRP A 39 3.28 1.37 -3.57
CA TRP A 39 2.90 2.06 -2.34
C TRP A 39 1.38 2.21 -2.26
N PRO A 40 0.67 1.17 -1.79
CA PRO A 40 -0.79 1.19 -1.68
C PRO A 40 -1.29 2.20 -0.64
N GLY A 41 -0.40 2.70 0.21
CA GLY A 41 -0.72 3.70 1.21
C GLY A 41 -1.74 3.21 2.24
N ILE A 42 -2.73 4.04 2.53
CA ILE A 42 -3.73 3.76 3.56
C ILE A 42 -4.93 3.04 2.95
N GLN A 43 -5.28 1.89 3.51
CA GLN A 43 -6.43 1.07 3.12
C GLN A 43 -7.48 1.12 4.22
N LEU A 44 -8.65 1.66 3.90
CA LEU A 44 -9.77 1.73 4.84
C LEU A 44 -10.68 0.52 4.70
N TYR A 45 -10.81 -0.25 5.78
CA TYR A 45 -11.87 -1.25 5.89
C TYR A 45 -13.25 -0.57 5.91
N TYR A 46 -14.10 -0.99 5.00
CA TYR A 46 -15.45 -0.49 4.87
C TYR A 46 -16.44 -1.66 4.94
N PRO A 47 -17.18 -1.82 6.04
CA PRO A 47 -18.22 -2.85 6.11
C PRO A 47 -19.36 -2.49 5.16
N PRO A 48 -19.68 -3.33 4.16
CA PRO A 48 -20.75 -3.03 3.22
C PRO A 48 -22.07 -2.80 3.93
N VAL A 49 -22.44 -3.66 4.88
CA VAL A 49 -23.64 -3.53 5.72
C VAL A 49 -23.22 -3.37 7.19
N LYS A 50 -23.71 -2.34 7.86
CA LYS A 50 -23.39 -2.06 9.26
C LYS A 50 -24.51 -2.51 10.21
N TYR A 51 -24.09 -2.90 11.41
CA TYR A 51 -25.01 -3.02 12.54
C TYR A 51 -25.26 -1.64 13.14
N ALA A 52 -26.53 -1.29 13.37
CA ALA A 52 -26.97 -0.06 14.02
C ALA A 52 -27.28 -0.34 15.51
N PRO A 53 -26.30 -0.15 16.43
CA PRO A 53 -26.46 -0.56 17.83
C PRO A 53 -27.65 0.09 18.53
N ALA A 54 -27.95 1.35 18.20
CA ALA A 54 -29.07 2.10 18.78
C ALA A 54 -30.44 1.48 18.42
N LEU A 55 -30.54 0.79 17.30
CA LEU A 55 -31.76 0.14 16.82
C LEU A 55 -31.79 -1.37 17.05
N GLY A 56 -30.64 -1.97 17.38
CA GLY A 56 -30.50 -3.41 17.56
C GLY A 56 -30.60 -4.24 16.28
N VAL A 57 -30.46 -3.61 15.10
CA VAL A 57 -30.63 -4.26 13.79
C VAL A 57 -29.50 -3.88 12.83
N TYR A 58 -29.36 -4.65 11.75
CA TYR A 58 -28.51 -4.27 10.62
C TYR A 58 -29.22 -3.26 9.71
N GLU A 59 -28.44 -2.42 9.04
CA GLU A 59 -28.93 -1.61 7.92
C GLU A 59 -29.62 -2.51 6.90
N ASP A 60 -30.70 -2.04 6.31
CA ASP A 60 -31.23 -2.63 5.09
C ASP A 60 -30.38 -2.22 3.86
N LEU A 61 -30.68 -2.82 2.71
CA LEU A 61 -29.93 -2.62 1.49
C LEU A 61 -29.91 -1.16 1.02
N ASP A 62 -31.02 -0.43 1.17
CA ASP A 62 -31.14 0.96 0.74
C ASP A 62 -30.42 1.93 1.68
N GLN A 63 -30.48 1.68 2.98
CA GLN A 63 -29.71 2.42 3.97
C GLN A 63 -28.20 2.24 3.74
N ALA A 64 -27.76 1.01 3.55
CA ALA A 64 -26.37 0.68 3.26
C ALA A 64 -25.88 1.34 1.96
N ALA A 65 -26.72 1.33 0.91
CA ALA A 65 -26.43 1.99 -0.36
C ALA A 65 -26.34 3.51 -0.21
N ALA A 66 -27.27 4.12 0.48
CA ALA A 66 -27.26 5.58 0.74
C ALA A 66 -26.00 5.99 1.51
N ARG A 67 -25.60 5.18 2.51
CA ARG A 67 -24.36 5.41 3.27
C ARG A 67 -23.12 5.27 2.38
N LEU A 68 -23.07 4.23 1.54
CA LEU A 68 -21.96 4.02 0.62
C LEU A 68 -21.81 5.19 -0.37
N ARG A 69 -22.91 5.63 -0.99
CA ARG A 69 -22.92 6.77 -1.90
C ARG A 69 -22.49 8.07 -1.21
N LYS A 70 -22.90 8.27 0.05
CA LYS A 70 -22.58 9.48 0.82
C LYS A 70 -21.11 9.51 1.27
N HIS A 71 -20.56 8.40 1.72
CA HIS A 71 -19.27 8.35 2.41
C HIS A 71 -18.15 7.71 1.62
N GLY A 72 -18.46 6.84 0.67
CA GLY A 72 -17.43 6.09 -0.06
C GLY A 72 -16.48 6.97 -0.86
N HIS A 73 -17.00 8.05 -1.49
CA HIS A 73 -16.19 8.97 -2.30
C HIS A 73 -15.51 10.09 -1.47
N HIS A 74 -15.90 10.26 -0.21
CA HIS A 74 -15.27 11.22 0.70
C HIS A 74 -14.09 10.63 1.47
N THR A 75 -13.76 9.36 1.26
CA THR A 75 -12.61 8.78 1.94
C THR A 75 -11.32 9.33 1.36
N GLN A 76 -10.45 9.78 2.26
CA GLN A 76 -9.09 10.22 1.94
C GLN A 76 -8.08 9.05 1.91
N ALA A 77 -8.56 7.83 2.03
CA ALA A 77 -7.75 6.63 1.89
C ALA A 77 -7.35 6.40 0.42
N HIS A 78 -6.25 5.69 0.21
CA HIS A 78 -5.79 5.31 -1.13
C HIS A 78 -6.55 4.09 -1.66
N THR A 79 -7.07 3.25 -0.76
CA THR A 79 -7.87 2.07 -1.10
C THR A 79 -9.08 1.98 -0.17
N LEU A 80 -10.24 1.73 -0.75
CA LEU A 80 -11.45 1.35 -0.03
C LEU A 80 -11.55 -0.18 -0.07
N LEU A 81 -11.53 -0.81 1.09
CA LEU A 81 -11.52 -2.26 1.26
C LEU A 81 -12.87 -2.74 1.79
N PHE A 82 -13.66 -3.38 0.95
CA PHE A 82 -14.91 -4.01 1.35
C PHE A 82 -14.66 -5.36 1.98
N ASP A 83 -15.21 -5.54 3.19
CA ASP A 83 -15.00 -6.74 3.98
C ASP A 83 -16.18 -7.71 3.85
N LEU A 84 -15.92 -8.93 3.38
CA LEU A 84 -16.90 -10.04 3.32
C LEU A 84 -16.55 -11.19 4.27
N GLU A 85 -15.49 -11.03 5.08
CA GLU A 85 -14.99 -12.09 5.96
C GLU A 85 -15.46 -11.89 7.42
N ASP A 86 -14.58 -11.88 8.39
CA ASP A 86 -14.90 -11.90 9.84
C ASP A 86 -15.68 -10.67 10.32
N GLY A 87 -15.41 -9.49 9.75
CA GLY A 87 -16.14 -8.26 10.06
C GLY A 87 -17.54 -8.18 9.44
N CYS A 88 -17.92 -9.13 8.60
CA CYS A 88 -19.18 -9.11 7.83
C CYS A 88 -20.11 -10.25 8.24
N ARG A 89 -21.19 -9.96 8.99
CA ARG A 89 -22.22 -10.95 9.31
C ARG A 89 -23.31 -11.08 8.24
N GLN A 90 -23.57 -10.01 7.47
CA GLN A 90 -24.60 -9.97 6.43
C GLN A 90 -23.97 -10.17 5.04
N LYS A 91 -23.32 -11.32 4.83
CA LYS A 91 -22.50 -11.60 3.64
C LYS A 91 -23.30 -11.52 2.33
N GLU A 92 -24.50 -12.15 2.27
CA GLU A 92 -25.34 -12.13 1.08
C GLU A 92 -25.79 -10.71 0.72
N MET A 93 -26.30 -9.97 1.70
CA MET A 93 -26.74 -8.57 1.49
C MET A 93 -25.53 -7.68 1.10
N SER A 94 -24.35 -7.98 1.65
CA SER A 94 -23.13 -7.25 1.30
C SER A 94 -22.71 -7.50 -0.14
N ARG A 95 -22.79 -8.73 -0.65
CA ARG A 95 -22.55 -9.06 -2.05
C ARG A 95 -23.56 -8.37 -2.97
N GLU A 96 -24.84 -8.43 -2.62
CA GLU A 96 -25.91 -7.77 -3.35
C GLU A 96 -25.70 -6.25 -3.44
N LEU A 97 -25.32 -5.63 -2.31
CA LEU A 97 -24.97 -4.20 -2.28
C LEU A 97 -23.83 -3.87 -3.24
N LEU A 98 -22.74 -4.65 -3.21
CA LEU A 98 -21.58 -4.40 -4.06
C LEU A 98 -21.92 -4.60 -5.53
N LEU A 99 -22.68 -5.63 -5.89
CA LEU A 99 -23.15 -5.86 -7.25
C LEU A 99 -24.01 -4.70 -7.76
N ARG A 100 -24.83 -4.10 -6.90
CA ARG A 100 -25.69 -2.98 -7.25
C ARG A 100 -24.95 -1.65 -7.37
N GLU A 101 -24.02 -1.37 -6.47
CA GLU A 101 -23.46 -0.03 -6.30
C GLU A 101 -22.09 0.21 -6.95
N LEU A 102 -21.21 -0.82 -7.04
CA LEU A 102 -19.86 -0.61 -7.56
C LEU A 102 -19.80 -0.19 -9.04
N PRO A 103 -20.70 -0.63 -9.93
CA PRO A 103 -20.67 -0.18 -11.32
C PRO A 103 -20.78 1.33 -11.50
N ASP A 104 -21.55 2.00 -10.65
CA ASP A 104 -21.78 3.45 -10.70
C ASP A 104 -21.03 4.22 -9.58
N PHE A 105 -20.15 3.53 -8.86
CA PHE A 105 -19.44 4.12 -7.73
C PHE A 105 -18.40 5.16 -8.17
N PRO A 106 -18.49 6.43 -7.72
CA PRO A 106 -17.61 7.50 -8.14
C PRO A 106 -16.25 7.42 -7.41
N ARG A 107 -15.49 6.36 -7.65
CA ARG A 107 -14.24 6.08 -6.93
C ARG A 107 -13.08 7.06 -7.19
N GLY A 108 -13.13 7.82 -8.29
CA GLY A 108 -12.02 8.68 -8.69
C GLY A 108 -10.70 7.90 -8.79
N ALA A 109 -9.71 8.32 -8.02
CA ALA A 109 -8.39 7.68 -7.97
C ALA A 109 -8.24 6.66 -6.82
N VAL A 110 -9.32 6.37 -6.08
CA VAL A 110 -9.31 5.36 -4.99
C VAL A 110 -9.37 3.96 -5.58
N LYS A 111 -8.50 3.07 -5.14
CA LYS A 111 -8.55 1.64 -5.50
C LYS A 111 -9.68 0.94 -4.73
N ILE A 112 -10.30 -0.02 -5.38
CA ILE A 112 -11.32 -0.88 -4.76
C ILE A 112 -10.71 -2.23 -4.47
N ALA A 113 -10.73 -2.62 -3.20
CA ALA A 113 -10.34 -3.93 -2.73
C ALA A 113 -11.52 -4.66 -2.11
N VAL A 114 -11.54 -5.99 -2.23
CA VAL A 114 -12.53 -6.84 -1.56
C VAL A 114 -11.80 -7.92 -0.78
N ARG A 115 -12.04 -8.00 0.55
CA ARG A 115 -11.58 -9.12 1.36
C ARG A 115 -12.58 -10.26 1.24
N ILE A 116 -12.15 -11.34 0.61
CA ILE A 116 -12.93 -12.55 0.41
C ILE A 116 -12.69 -13.57 1.53
N ASN A 117 -13.62 -14.50 1.66
CA ASN A 117 -13.56 -15.57 2.65
C ASN A 117 -12.41 -16.55 2.37
N PRO A 118 -12.00 -17.37 3.37
CA PRO A 118 -10.91 -18.33 3.22
C PRO A 118 -11.14 -19.32 2.08
N PHE A 119 -10.05 -19.70 1.44
CA PHE A 119 -10.01 -20.55 0.26
C PHE A 119 -10.82 -21.84 0.38
N ARG A 120 -11.62 -22.18 -0.63
CA ARG A 120 -12.49 -23.36 -0.73
C ARG A 120 -13.58 -23.48 0.36
N THR A 121 -13.95 -22.39 1.01
CA THR A 121 -15.20 -22.35 1.77
C THR A 121 -16.39 -22.09 0.85
N GLU A 122 -17.61 -22.39 1.31
CA GLU A 122 -18.83 -22.07 0.55
C GLU A 122 -18.93 -20.57 0.26
N GLU A 123 -18.57 -19.75 1.25
CA GLU A 123 -18.57 -18.29 1.10
C GLU A 123 -17.50 -17.79 0.12
N TYR A 124 -16.35 -18.46 0.04
CA TYR A 124 -15.32 -18.17 -0.97
C TYR A 124 -15.85 -18.32 -2.39
N GLU A 125 -16.59 -19.39 -2.70
CA GLU A 125 -17.12 -19.61 -4.03
C GLU A 125 -18.18 -18.55 -4.42
N LYS A 126 -18.99 -18.11 -3.46
CA LYS A 126 -19.95 -17.01 -3.64
C LYS A 126 -19.23 -15.68 -3.86
N ASP A 127 -18.15 -15.42 -3.12
CA ASP A 127 -17.34 -14.23 -3.30
C ASP A 127 -16.70 -14.21 -4.69
N LEU A 128 -16.16 -15.33 -5.16
CA LEU A 128 -15.60 -15.43 -6.51
C LEU A 128 -16.65 -15.17 -7.60
N ALA A 129 -17.88 -15.66 -7.41
CA ALA A 129 -18.97 -15.37 -8.33
C ALA A 129 -19.26 -13.87 -8.42
N MET A 130 -19.29 -13.17 -7.28
CA MET A 130 -19.43 -11.71 -7.22
C MET A 130 -18.23 -11.00 -7.87
N VAL A 131 -16.99 -11.39 -7.54
CA VAL A 131 -15.76 -10.80 -8.11
C VAL A 131 -15.76 -10.93 -9.63
N ARG A 132 -16.23 -12.05 -10.18
CA ARG A 132 -16.35 -12.22 -11.64
C ARG A 132 -17.27 -11.19 -12.29
N HIS A 133 -18.40 -10.88 -11.67
CA HIS A 133 -19.34 -9.88 -12.18
C HIS A 133 -18.79 -8.46 -12.06
N LEU A 134 -17.97 -8.20 -11.04
CA LEU A 134 -17.41 -6.90 -10.73
C LEU A 134 -15.95 -6.74 -11.16
N ALA A 135 -15.44 -7.61 -12.03
CA ALA A 135 -14.03 -7.70 -12.36
C ALA A 135 -13.43 -6.41 -12.95
N ASP A 136 -14.24 -5.58 -13.61
CA ASP A 136 -13.80 -4.28 -14.16
C ASP A 136 -13.79 -3.16 -13.11
N TYR A 137 -14.38 -3.39 -11.96
CA TYR A 137 -14.53 -2.41 -10.88
C TYR A 137 -13.65 -2.69 -9.66
N ILE A 138 -13.04 -3.88 -9.58
CA ILE A 138 -12.19 -4.32 -8.48
C ILE A 138 -10.73 -4.30 -8.92
N ASP A 139 -9.86 -3.70 -8.12
CA ASP A 139 -8.41 -3.63 -8.36
C ASP A 139 -7.65 -4.72 -7.57
N VAL A 140 -8.17 -5.11 -6.40
CA VAL A 140 -7.50 -6.00 -5.47
C VAL A 140 -8.47 -7.01 -4.86
N VAL A 141 -8.08 -8.28 -4.87
CA VAL A 141 -8.73 -9.33 -4.07
C VAL A 141 -7.82 -9.64 -2.87
N MET A 142 -8.32 -9.42 -1.67
CA MET A 142 -7.63 -9.77 -0.44
C MET A 142 -8.10 -11.13 0.04
N LEU A 143 -7.17 -12.08 0.18
CA LEU A 143 -7.47 -13.43 0.64
C LEU A 143 -7.19 -13.54 2.14
N ALA A 144 -8.25 -13.74 2.93
CA ALA A 144 -8.14 -14.03 4.36
C ALA A 144 -7.53 -15.42 4.60
N LYS A 145 -6.82 -15.57 5.72
CA LYS A 145 -6.23 -16.83 6.20
C LYS A 145 -5.37 -17.55 5.15
N ALA A 146 -4.69 -16.75 4.33
CA ALA A 146 -3.91 -17.25 3.20
C ALA A 146 -2.79 -18.21 3.64
N GLY A 147 -2.70 -19.37 3.00
CA GLY A 147 -1.68 -20.38 3.26
C GLY A 147 -1.95 -21.25 4.49
N GLU A 148 -3.04 -21.07 5.22
CA GLU A 148 -3.31 -21.84 6.44
C GLU A 148 -3.74 -23.27 6.15
N ALA A 149 -4.66 -23.48 5.24
CA ALA A 149 -5.23 -24.78 4.94
C ALA A 149 -4.45 -25.53 3.86
N TYR A 150 -4.23 -24.90 2.71
CA TYR A 150 -3.68 -25.54 1.50
C TYR A 150 -2.32 -24.97 1.08
N GLY A 151 -1.72 -24.08 1.88
CA GLY A 151 -0.42 -23.47 1.59
C GLY A 151 -0.44 -22.58 0.35
N ALA A 152 0.68 -22.50 -0.35
CA ALA A 152 0.79 -21.62 -1.53
C ALA A 152 -0.12 -22.05 -2.71
N ALA A 153 -0.72 -23.25 -2.66
CA ALA A 153 -1.68 -23.69 -3.68
C ALA A 153 -2.92 -22.77 -3.73
N GLU A 154 -3.29 -22.15 -2.61
CA GLU A 154 -4.39 -21.18 -2.55
C GLU A 154 -4.14 -19.99 -3.48
N ILE A 155 -2.92 -19.46 -3.44
CA ILE A 155 -2.51 -18.32 -4.29
C ILE A 155 -2.37 -18.74 -5.75
N ARG A 156 -1.82 -19.94 -6.00
CA ARG A 156 -1.71 -20.50 -7.35
C ARG A 156 -3.07 -20.57 -8.02
N ASP A 157 -4.03 -21.22 -7.35
CA ASP A 157 -5.34 -21.49 -7.92
C ASP A 157 -6.15 -20.19 -8.09
N LEU A 158 -6.09 -19.27 -7.11
CA LEU A 158 -6.72 -17.95 -7.23
C LEU A 158 -6.06 -17.10 -8.34
N SER A 159 -4.74 -17.13 -8.47
CA SER A 159 -4.03 -16.43 -9.56
C SER A 159 -4.44 -16.93 -10.93
N ALA A 160 -4.52 -18.25 -11.10
CA ALA A 160 -4.95 -18.87 -12.36
C ALA A 160 -6.42 -18.51 -12.68
N TRP A 161 -7.28 -18.50 -11.68
CA TRP A 161 -8.69 -18.11 -11.84
C TRP A 161 -8.82 -16.64 -12.24
N LEU A 162 -8.12 -15.71 -11.56
CA LEU A 162 -8.12 -14.28 -11.88
C LEU A 162 -7.58 -14.00 -13.28
N ALA A 163 -6.56 -14.72 -13.73
CA ALA A 163 -6.06 -14.58 -15.10
C ALA A 163 -7.12 -14.88 -16.16
N GLY A 164 -8.07 -15.77 -15.87
CA GLY A 164 -9.21 -16.07 -16.73
C GLY A 164 -10.39 -15.09 -16.61
N VAL A 165 -10.39 -14.23 -15.59
CA VAL A 165 -11.47 -13.26 -15.34
C VAL A 165 -11.02 -11.83 -15.70
N ASN A 166 -10.00 -11.33 -15.01
CA ASN A 166 -9.35 -10.06 -15.30
C ASN A 166 -7.92 -10.07 -14.73
N GLY A 167 -6.92 -10.25 -15.59
CA GLY A 167 -5.51 -10.36 -15.21
C GLY A 167 -4.89 -9.09 -14.61
N ARG A 168 -5.64 -7.97 -14.52
CA ARG A 168 -5.20 -6.74 -13.85
C ARG A 168 -5.43 -6.79 -12.35
N ILE A 169 -6.36 -7.60 -11.87
CA ILE A 169 -6.65 -7.73 -10.45
C ILE A 169 -5.46 -8.37 -9.74
N THR A 170 -5.00 -7.73 -8.67
CA THR A 170 -3.91 -8.24 -7.84
C THR A 170 -4.45 -8.98 -6.61
N ILE A 171 -3.63 -9.86 -6.04
CA ILE A 171 -3.95 -10.58 -4.81
C ILE A 171 -3.17 -9.95 -3.65
N GLN A 172 -3.85 -9.70 -2.53
CA GLN A 172 -3.24 -9.35 -1.25
C GLN A 172 -3.53 -10.45 -0.23
N PRO A 173 -2.63 -11.42 -0.04
CA PRO A 173 -2.79 -12.44 0.98
C PRO A 173 -2.60 -11.85 2.38
N ILE A 174 -3.43 -12.25 3.35
CA ILE A 174 -3.23 -11.91 4.76
C ILE A 174 -2.39 -13.00 5.42
N ILE A 175 -1.24 -12.62 5.93
CA ILE A 175 -0.32 -13.47 6.70
C ILE A 175 -0.67 -13.30 8.18
N GLU A 176 -1.52 -14.19 8.68
CA GLU A 176 -2.11 -14.09 10.02
C GLU A 176 -1.99 -15.38 10.84
N HIS A 177 -1.11 -16.28 10.40
CA HIS A 177 -0.79 -17.53 11.08
C HIS A 177 0.71 -17.85 10.92
N PRO A 178 1.37 -18.50 11.93
CA PRO A 178 2.79 -18.87 11.83
C PRO A 178 3.12 -19.73 10.59
N ARG A 179 2.19 -20.62 10.20
CA ARG A 179 2.33 -21.43 8.98
C ARG A 179 2.39 -20.55 7.73
N SER A 180 1.52 -19.55 7.64
CA SER A 180 1.51 -18.59 6.52
C SER A 180 2.81 -17.79 6.46
N LEU A 181 3.34 -17.37 7.61
CA LEU A 181 4.64 -16.67 7.67
C LEU A 181 5.78 -17.58 7.19
N LYS A 182 5.79 -18.85 7.58
CA LYS A 182 6.77 -19.84 7.10
C LYS A 182 6.69 -20.05 5.59
N LEU A 183 5.50 -19.97 4.99
CA LEU A 183 5.25 -20.15 3.56
C LEU A 183 5.23 -18.81 2.80
N ALA A 184 5.58 -17.71 3.44
CA ALA A 184 5.55 -16.38 2.81
C ALA A 184 6.36 -16.31 1.50
N PRO A 185 7.57 -16.92 1.37
CA PRO A 185 8.29 -16.94 0.11
C PRO A 185 7.50 -17.57 -1.03
N GLU A 186 6.86 -18.72 -0.80
CA GLU A 186 6.06 -19.43 -1.81
C GLU A 186 4.78 -18.67 -2.15
N ILE A 187 4.13 -18.06 -1.15
CA ILE A 187 2.93 -17.23 -1.32
C ILE A 187 3.26 -16.01 -2.19
N MET A 188 4.39 -15.36 -1.92
CA MET A 188 4.82 -14.17 -2.63
C MET A 188 5.47 -14.40 -3.99
N ALA A 189 5.79 -15.64 -4.34
CA ALA A 189 6.42 -15.98 -5.63
C ALA A 189 5.53 -15.66 -6.85
N TYR A 190 4.23 -15.51 -6.66
CA TYR A 190 3.28 -15.26 -7.74
C TYR A 190 3.28 -13.79 -8.18
N PRO A 191 3.34 -13.49 -9.50
CA PRO A 191 3.34 -12.12 -10.02
C PRO A 191 2.08 -11.32 -9.67
N THR A 192 0.96 -12.00 -9.45
CA THR A 192 -0.31 -11.39 -9.03
C THR A 192 -0.26 -10.85 -7.59
N VAL A 193 0.65 -11.33 -6.76
CA VAL A 193 0.90 -10.80 -5.42
C VAL A 193 1.88 -9.65 -5.52
N LYS A 194 1.45 -8.45 -5.18
CA LYS A 194 2.32 -7.25 -5.07
C LYS A 194 2.66 -6.93 -3.61
N HIS A 195 1.72 -7.19 -2.72
CA HIS A 195 1.83 -6.96 -1.28
C HIS A 195 1.23 -8.12 -0.52
N VAL A 196 1.72 -8.30 0.69
CA VAL A 196 1.08 -9.11 1.71
C VAL A 196 0.65 -8.22 2.87
N VAL A 197 -0.37 -8.63 3.59
CA VAL A 197 -0.86 -7.95 4.79
C VAL A 197 -0.43 -8.72 6.02
N PHE A 198 -0.01 -8.06 7.08
CA PHE A 198 0.27 -8.70 8.35
C PHE A 198 -0.96 -8.60 9.26
N GLY A 199 -1.64 -9.74 9.47
CA GLY A 199 -2.86 -9.84 10.29
C GLY A 199 -2.52 -10.04 11.77
N ILE A 200 -2.31 -8.94 12.51
CA ILE A 200 -1.73 -8.92 13.85
C ILE A 200 -2.54 -9.69 14.90
N HIS A 201 -3.87 -9.63 14.84
CA HIS A 201 -4.72 -10.22 15.89
C HIS A 201 -4.79 -11.74 15.80
N ASP A 202 -5.06 -12.27 14.61
CA ASP A 202 -5.08 -13.73 14.42
C ASP A 202 -3.67 -14.32 14.53
N PHE A 203 -2.64 -13.61 14.06
CA PHE A 203 -1.25 -14.04 14.24
C PHE A 203 -0.86 -14.14 15.72
N SER A 204 -1.13 -13.11 16.51
CA SER A 204 -0.82 -13.11 17.95
C SER A 204 -1.59 -14.22 18.70
N LYS A 205 -2.87 -14.43 18.35
CA LYS A 205 -3.68 -15.53 18.87
C LYS A 205 -3.07 -16.89 18.53
N ALA A 206 -2.70 -17.11 17.27
CA ALA A 206 -2.11 -18.37 16.82
C ALA A 206 -0.74 -18.66 17.46
N MET A 207 0.02 -17.61 17.80
CA MET A 207 1.30 -17.69 18.49
C MET A 207 1.17 -17.71 20.01
N ALA A 208 -0.03 -17.57 20.58
CA ALA A 208 -0.27 -17.35 22.00
C ALA A 208 0.53 -16.17 22.59
N ILE A 209 0.77 -15.13 21.78
CA ILE A 209 1.43 -13.90 22.21
C ILE A 209 0.36 -12.94 22.73
N HIS A 210 0.55 -12.45 23.94
CA HIS A 210 -0.29 -11.40 24.49
C HIS A 210 0.18 -10.05 23.94
N ILE A 211 -0.64 -9.42 23.10
CA ILE A 211 -0.41 -8.07 22.61
C ILE A 211 -1.30 -7.08 23.34
N THR A 212 -0.81 -5.86 23.49
CA THR A 212 -1.62 -4.74 23.99
C THR A 212 -1.87 -3.73 22.87
N PRO A 213 -3.03 -3.04 22.90
CA PRO A 213 -3.32 -2.02 21.88
C PRO A 213 -2.25 -0.93 21.78
N GLU A 214 -1.55 -0.65 22.89
CA GLU A 214 -0.54 0.40 22.96
C GLU A 214 0.85 -0.04 22.46
N ASN A 215 1.17 -1.35 22.46
CA ASN A 215 2.54 -1.84 22.29
C ASN A 215 2.69 -2.97 21.27
N TRP A 216 1.64 -3.37 20.56
CA TRP A 216 1.69 -4.51 19.65
C TRP A 216 2.82 -4.46 18.61
N THR A 217 3.20 -3.27 18.15
CA THR A 217 4.30 -3.08 17.20
C THR A 217 5.63 -3.59 17.77
N GLN A 218 5.87 -3.43 19.07
CA GLN A 218 7.07 -3.93 19.73
C GLN A 218 7.01 -5.44 19.98
N GLU A 219 5.84 -5.93 20.37
CA GLU A 219 5.60 -7.34 20.71
C GLU A 219 5.70 -8.24 19.48
N LEU A 220 5.25 -7.75 18.32
CA LEU A 220 5.27 -8.49 17.05
C LEU A 220 6.39 -8.07 16.09
N LYS A 221 7.26 -7.12 16.47
CA LYS A 221 8.30 -6.53 15.61
C LYS A 221 9.17 -7.57 14.90
N THR A 222 9.55 -8.62 15.60
CA THR A 222 10.41 -9.67 15.03
C THR A 222 9.72 -10.39 13.87
N PHE A 223 8.46 -10.74 14.01
CA PHE A 223 7.70 -11.43 12.97
C PHE A 223 7.41 -10.53 11.79
N LEU A 224 7.09 -9.26 12.07
CA LEU A 224 6.90 -8.24 11.04
C LEU A 224 8.19 -8.00 10.25
N ALA A 225 9.34 -7.95 10.93
CA ALA A 225 10.65 -7.81 10.29
C ALA A 225 11.01 -9.02 9.43
N LEU A 226 10.71 -10.24 9.89
CA LEU A 226 10.89 -11.45 9.08
C LEU A 226 10.03 -11.43 7.81
N LEU A 227 8.75 -11.08 7.94
CA LEU A 227 7.86 -10.96 6.78
C LEU A 227 8.36 -9.90 5.79
N LEU A 228 8.81 -8.76 6.30
CA LEU A 228 9.34 -7.67 5.48
C LEU A 228 10.64 -8.11 4.76
N PHE A 229 11.52 -8.84 5.44
CA PHE A 229 12.75 -9.39 4.84
C PHE A 229 12.41 -10.31 3.66
N GLU A 230 11.52 -11.28 3.85
CA GLU A 230 11.08 -12.19 2.78
C GLU A 230 10.40 -11.44 1.63
N ALA A 231 9.56 -10.46 1.95
CA ALA A 231 8.90 -9.63 0.94
C ALA A 231 9.93 -8.87 0.09
N ARG A 232 10.96 -8.32 0.69
CA ARG A 232 12.02 -7.59 -0.04
C ARG A 232 12.84 -8.49 -0.96
N ILE A 233 13.16 -9.72 -0.54
CA ILE A 233 13.82 -10.72 -1.41
C ILE A 233 12.97 -10.98 -2.67
N GLN A 234 11.66 -11.04 -2.52
CA GLN A 234 10.71 -11.31 -3.62
C GLN A 234 10.32 -10.03 -4.40
N GLY A 235 10.86 -8.88 -4.06
CA GLY A 235 10.45 -7.60 -4.66
C GLY A 235 9.01 -7.22 -4.35
N LYS A 236 8.50 -7.54 -3.14
CA LYS A 236 7.13 -7.28 -2.69
C LYS A 236 7.09 -6.30 -1.52
N GLY A 237 5.89 -5.76 -1.26
CA GLY A 237 5.63 -4.90 -0.12
C GLY A 237 4.89 -5.60 1.01
N VAL A 238 4.92 -4.97 2.19
CA VAL A 238 4.15 -5.38 3.36
C VAL A 238 3.25 -4.23 3.78
N ILE A 239 2.00 -4.52 4.02
CA ILE A 239 0.99 -3.60 4.55
C ILE A 239 0.81 -3.93 6.02
N GLY A 240 0.87 -2.91 6.86
CA GLY A 240 0.70 -3.04 8.30
C GLY A 240 -0.75 -3.33 8.71
N GLY A 241 -0.90 -3.84 9.92
CA GLY A 241 -2.19 -4.23 10.47
C GLY A 241 -3.02 -3.07 11.01
N VAL A 242 -4.22 -3.40 11.47
CA VAL A 242 -5.20 -2.46 11.98
C VAL A 242 -4.96 -2.09 13.44
N GLU A 243 -5.32 -0.86 13.81
CA GLU A 243 -5.42 -0.43 15.21
C GLU A 243 -6.83 -0.68 15.72
N VAL A 244 -6.93 -1.16 16.97
CA VAL A 244 -8.22 -1.33 17.66
C VAL A 244 -8.63 -0.11 18.49
N LEU A 245 -7.67 0.74 18.86
CA LEU A 245 -7.94 2.01 19.52
C LEU A 245 -8.53 2.99 18.49
N ILE A 246 -9.62 3.64 18.84
CA ILE A 246 -10.30 4.60 17.98
C ILE A 246 -10.21 5.97 18.63
N ASN A 247 -9.49 6.89 17.99
CA ASN A 247 -9.40 8.27 18.43
C ASN A 247 -10.73 9.04 18.24
N GLY A 248 -10.99 9.98 19.16
CA GLY A 248 -12.26 10.71 19.23
C GLY A 248 -12.50 11.62 18.03
N GLU A 249 -11.47 12.37 17.59
CA GLU A 249 -11.59 13.36 16.52
C GLU A 249 -10.67 13.05 15.33
N PRO A 250 -11.14 13.29 14.09
CA PRO A 250 -10.27 13.21 12.92
C PRO A 250 -9.33 14.42 12.85
N MET A 251 -8.08 14.19 12.48
CA MET A 251 -7.16 15.29 12.17
C MET A 251 -7.62 15.99 10.87
N PRO A 252 -7.78 17.31 10.84
CA PRO A 252 -8.15 18.06 9.65
C PRO A 252 -7.11 17.95 8.53
N GLU A 253 -7.55 18.00 7.26
CA GLU A 253 -6.69 17.88 6.08
C GLU A 253 -5.58 18.94 6.02
N SER A 254 -5.85 20.15 6.50
CA SER A 254 -4.86 21.22 6.55
C SER A 254 -3.60 20.87 7.36
N TYR A 255 -3.72 20.00 8.36
CA TYR A 255 -2.54 19.49 9.09
C TYR A 255 -1.81 18.39 8.30
N VAL A 256 -2.50 17.66 7.43
CA VAL A 256 -1.88 16.70 6.51
C VAL A 256 -1.05 17.42 5.46
N GLU A 257 -1.62 18.43 4.80
CA GLU A 257 -0.98 19.23 3.76
C GLU A 257 0.28 19.93 4.25
N ASN A 258 0.22 20.48 5.48
CA ASN A 258 1.36 21.16 6.09
C ASN A 258 2.33 20.20 6.81
N HIS A 259 2.00 18.92 6.91
CA HIS A 259 2.76 17.92 7.67
C HIS A 259 2.93 18.30 9.16
N ASP A 260 1.93 18.97 9.74
CA ASP A 260 1.97 19.59 11.07
C ASP A 260 1.24 18.75 12.15
N VAL A 261 1.40 17.42 12.03
CA VAL A 261 0.72 16.44 12.88
C VAL A 261 1.07 16.61 14.37
N ARG A 262 2.33 16.96 14.70
CA ARG A 262 2.73 17.16 16.11
C ARG A 262 1.95 18.27 16.77
N ARG A 263 1.80 19.40 16.08
CA ARG A 263 1.00 20.52 16.59
C ARG A 263 -0.47 20.12 16.80
N TRP A 264 -1.04 19.33 15.87
CA TRP A 264 -2.39 18.85 16.05
C TRP A 264 -2.52 17.92 17.26
N LEU A 265 -1.59 16.96 17.40
CA LEU A 265 -1.56 16.05 18.56
C LEU A 265 -1.43 16.79 19.87
N ASP A 266 -0.55 17.81 19.96
CA ASP A 266 -0.34 18.61 21.16
C ASP A 266 -1.56 19.44 21.55
N LEU A 267 -2.39 19.87 20.59
CA LEU A 267 -3.54 20.75 20.82
C LEU A 267 -4.87 20.00 20.95
N HIS A 268 -5.03 18.87 20.26
CA HIS A 268 -6.31 18.20 20.06
C HIS A 268 -6.22 16.67 20.20
N GLY A 269 -5.02 16.08 20.18
CA GLY A 269 -4.84 14.63 20.19
C GLY A 269 -5.18 14.03 21.55
N ASP A 270 -6.05 13.00 21.54
CA ASP A 270 -6.23 12.09 22.67
C ASP A 270 -5.11 11.04 22.74
N GLN A 271 -5.12 10.22 23.78
CA GLN A 271 -4.12 9.16 23.96
C GLN A 271 -4.12 8.19 22.77
N GLU A 272 -5.27 7.85 22.26
CA GLU A 272 -5.48 6.96 21.13
C GLU A 272 -4.85 7.52 19.86
N SER A 273 -5.00 8.81 19.57
CA SER A 273 -4.35 9.49 18.44
C SER A 273 -2.84 9.39 18.50
N HIS A 274 -2.25 9.59 19.66
CA HIS A 274 -0.79 9.48 19.87
C HIS A 274 -0.30 8.05 19.61
N VAL A 275 -1.04 7.03 20.09
CA VAL A 275 -0.70 5.62 19.87
C VAL A 275 -0.81 5.26 18.39
N VAL A 276 -1.91 5.58 17.73
CA VAL A 276 -2.14 5.30 16.30
C VAL A 276 -1.05 5.93 15.45
N TYR A 277 -0.70 7.20 15.70
CA TYR A 277 0.35 7.89 14.95
C TYR A 277 1.73 7.28 15.19
N ARG A 278 2.06 6.97 16.45
CA ARG A 278 3.34 6.33 16.81
C ARG A 278 3.51 4.99 16.10
N HIS A 279 2.51 4.10 16.15
CA HIS A 279 2.57 2.81 15.46
C HIS A 279 2.71 2.97 13.94
N ALA A 280 1.98 3.90 13.35
CA ALA A 280 2.12 4.20 11.93
C ALA A 280 3.54 4.67 11.57
N CYS A 281 4.17 5.50 12.42
CA CYS A 281 5.55 5.92 12.26
C CYS A 281 6.55 4.75 12.41
N GLU A 282 6.35 3.87 13.38
CA GLU A 282 7.18 2.68 13.59
C GLU A 282 7.13 1.74 12.38
N GLU A 283 5.94 1.46 11.86
CA GLU A 283 5.74 0.65 10.65
C GLU A 283 6.36 1.31 9.41
N ALA A 284 6.15 2.60 9.21
CA ALA A 284 6.75 3.34 8.11
C ALA A 284 8.28 3.36 8.18
N ALA A 285 8.85 3.52 9.39
CA ALA A 285 10.29 3.49 9.63
C ALA A 285 10.91 2.09 9.41
N MET A 286 10.17 1.02 9.66
CA MET A 286 10.58 -0.34 9.32
C MET A 286 10.60 -0.58 7.81
N GLY A 287 9.93 0.25 7.01
CA GLY A 287 9.88 0.14 5.55
C GLY A 287 8.60 -0.50 5.02
N LEU A 288 7.53 -0.55 5.81
CA LEU A 288 6.23 -0.98 5.31
C LEU A 288 5.73 -0.01 4.22
N THR A 289 4.88 -0.51 3.34
CA THR A 289 4.45 0.21 2.14
C THR A 289 3.07 0.84 2.26
N GLY A 290 2.38 0.50 3.32
CA GLY A 290 1.05 1.02 3.65
C GLY A 290 0.56 0.48 4.98
N LYS A 291 -0.64 0.90 5.36
CA LYS A 291 -1.30 0.49 6.60
C LYS A 291 -2.79 0.31 6.39
N GLN A 292 -3.34 -0.71 7.02
CA GLN A 292 -4.79 -0.89 7.11
C GLN A 292 -5.35 -0.10 8.29
N VAL A 293 -6.54 0.47 8.10
CA VAL A 293 -7.28 1.20 9.13
C VAL A 293 -8.75 0.77 9.13
N ILE A 294 -9.34 0.68 10.31
CA ILE A 294 -10.76 0.30 10.49
C ILE A 294 -11.66 1.51 10.78
N HIS A 295 -11.08 2.68 11.02
CA HIS A 295 -11.84 3.89 11.30
C HIS A 295 -11.34 5.08 10.47
N PRO A 296 -12.24 5.93 9.93
CA PRO A 296 -11.85 7.09 9.13
C PRO A 296 -10.91 8.07 9.86
N ASN A 297 -11.05 8.23 11.19
CA ASN A 297 -10.21 9.13 11.98
C ASN A 297 -8.71 8.76 11.94
N HIS A 298 -8.37 7.49 11.66
CA HIS A 298 -6.99 7.03 11.53
C HIS A 298 -6.32 7.47 10.23
N ILE A 299 -7.11 7.77 9.17
CA ILE A 299 -6.60 7.95 7.81
C ILE A 299 -5.53 9.04 7.77
N HIS A 300 -5.82 10.21 8.27
CA HIS A 300 -4.91 11.36 8.19
C HIS A 300 -3.65 11.17 9.03
N LEU A 301 -3.77 10.62 10.24
CA LEU A 301 -2.63 10.29 11.10
C LEU A 301 -1.67 9.31 10.41
N CYS A 302 -2.22 8.21 9.87
CA CYS A 302 -1.45 7.22 9.16
C CYS A 302 -0.89 7.77 7.82
N LYS A 303 -1.66 8.60 7.10
CA LYS A 303 -1.21 9.22 5.85
C LYS A 303 0.03 10.07 6.08
N VAL A 304 0.05 10.92 7.10
CA VAL A 304 1.24 11.74 7.42
C VAL A 304 2.43 10.86 7.79
N ALA A 305 2.23 9.79 8.58
CA ALA A 305 3.31 8.89 8.95
C ALA A 305 3.96 8.18 7.76
N PHE A 306 3.18 7.86 6.73
CA PHE A 306 3.65 7.15 5.54
C PHE A 306 4.09 8.05 4.40
N THR A 307 3.85 9.35 4.44
CA THR A 307 4.26 10.30 3.40
C THR A 307 5.50 11.10 3.80
N PRO A 308 6.45 11.33 2.88
CA PRO A 308 7.55 12.25 3.14
C PRO A 308 7.05 13.67 3.36
N SER A 309 7.71 14.42 4.26
CA SER A 309 7.35 15.81 4.51
C SER A 309 7.72 16.72 3.32
N PRO A 310 7.07 17.88 3.15
CA PRO A 310 7.44 18.84 2.11
C PRO A 310 8.91 19.29 2.18
N SER A 311 9.47 19.41 3.37
CA SER A 311 10.91 19.74 3.57
C SER A 311 11.82 18.60 3.14
N GLU A 312 11.45 17.35 3.45
CA GLU A 312 12.18 16.15 3.00
C GLU A 312 12.12 16.00 1.48
N ILE A 313 10.97 16.23 0.87
CA ILE A 313 10.80 16.20 -0.59
C ILE A 313 11.74 17.20 -1.26
N ARG A 314 11.73 18.46 -0.82
CA ARG A 314 12.60 19.50 -1.38
C ARG A 314 14.09 19.19 -1.20
N ARG A 315 14.47 18.69 -0.01
CA ARG A 315 15.85 18.25 0.26
C ARG A 315 16.27 17.11 -0.68
N ASN A 316 15.39 16.12 -0.91
CA ASN A 316 15.69 15.00 -1.79
C ASN A 316 15.80 15.42 -3.27
N ILE A 317 14.98 16.34 -3.72
CA ILE A 317 15.14 16.97 -5.06
C ILE A 317 16.50 17.65 -5.17
N ALA A 318 16.89 18.45 -4.19
CA ALA A 318 18.18 19.16 -4.18
C ALA A 318 19.37 18.20 -4.14
N ILE A 319 19.32 17.12 -3.35
CA ILE A 319 20.35 16.07 -3.32
C ILE A 319 20.53 15.43 -4.71
N LEU A 320 19.42 15.01 -5.34
CA LEU A 320 19.50 14.38 -6.67
C LEU A 320 19.99 15.35 -7.73
N THR A 321 19.59 16.63 -7.67
CA THR A 321 20.09 17.67 -8.57
C THR A 321 21.60 17.83 -8.43
N ALA A 322 22.11 17.97 -7.20
CA ALA A 322 23.54 18.10 -6.95
C ALA A 322 24.33 16.84 -7.40
N ALA A 323 23.74 15.64 -7.23
CA ALA A 323 24.37 14.41 -7.69
C ALA A 323 24.42 14.28 -9.22
N VAL A 324 23.40 14.78 -9.92
CA VAL A 324 23.39 14.89 -11.41
C VAL A 324 24.46 15.85 -11.88
N GLU A 325 24.50 17.06 -11.31
CA GLU A 325 25.47 18.12 -11.67
C GLU A 325 26.93 17.69 -11.47
N ALA A 326 27.17 16.90 -10.42
CA ALA A 326 28.49 16.36 -10.09
C ALA A 326 28.86 15.06 -10.82
N ASP A 327 27.97 14.52 -11.68
CA ASP A 327 28.10 13.19 -12.32
C ASP A 327 28.41 12.04 -11.33
N ALA A 328 27.81 12.11 -10.11
CA ALA A 328 28.13 11.23 -8.99
C ALA A 328 27.14 10.07 -8.81
N LEU A 329 26.06 10.00 -9.59
CA LEU A 329 24.96 9.06 -9.41
C LEU A 329 25.36 7.58 -9.48
N LEU A 330 26.31 7.24 -10.35
CA LEU A 330 26.77 5.86 -10.58
C LEU A 330 28.07 5.53 -9.87
N GLY A 331 28.68 6.51 -9.22
CA GLY A 331 29.94 6.36 -8.47
C GLY A 331 30.52 7.70 -8.12
N GLY A 332 31.01 7.81 -6.91
CA GLY A 332 31.52 9.04 -6.35
C GLY A 332 30.72 9.51 -5.14
N ALA A 333 31.17 10.60 -4.55
CA ALA A 333 30.49 11.22 -3.42
C ALA A 333 30.48 12.74 -3.57
N ILE A 334 29.45 13.39 -3.06
CA ILE A 334 29.31 14.83 -3.02
C ILE A 334 29.29 15.32 -1.57
N ARG A 335 29.71 16.57 -1.36
CA ARG A 335 29.45 17.25 -0.09
C ARG A 335 28.18 18.10 -0.25
N PHE A 336 27.16 17.80 0.57
CA PHE A 336 25.88 18.47 0.55
C PHE A 336 25.46 18.85 1.98
N GLU A 337 25.25 20.13 2.25
CA GLU A 337 24.87 20.66 3.59
C GLU A 337 25.74 20.15 4.75
N GLY A 338 27.04 19.94 4.49
CA GLY A 338 27.98 19.45 5.49
C GLY A 338 28.08 17.93 5.61
N GLU A 339 27.22 17.19 4.94
CA GLU A 339 27.22 15.72 4.87
C GLU A 339 27.98 15.23 3.64
N MET A 340 28.53 14.01 3.71
CA MET A 340 29.10 13.30 2.58
C MET A 340 28.05 12.31 2.08
N LEU A 341 27.55 12.51 0.86
CA LEU A 341 26.51 11.68 0.24
C LEU A 341 27.07 10.90 -0.93
N ASP A 342 26.68 9.64 -1.04
CA ASP A 342 27.12 8.66 -2.04
C ASP A 342 25.91 7.93 -2.69
N PRO A 343 26.10 7.02 -3.68
CA PRO A 343 25.01 6.37 -4.39
C PRO A 343 23.92 5.74 -3.52
N PRO A 344 24.17 5.03 -2.41
CA PRO A 344 23.11 4.54 -1.52
C PRO A 344 22.20 5.64 -0.97
N MET A 345 22.73 6.84 -0.72
CA MET A 345 21.96 7.97 -0.21
C MET A 345 21.14 8.64 -1.33
N PHE A 346 21.69 8.71 -2.54
CA PHE A 346 20.92 9.14 -3.73
C PHE A 346 19.76 8.19 -4.01
N GLY A 347 19.98 6.88 -3.82
CA GLY A 347 18.92 5.87 -3.94
C GLY A 347 17.79 6.08 -2.93
N LYS A 348 18.10 6.40 -1.67
CA LYS A 348 17.09 6.74 -0.64
C LYS A 348 16.31 8.00 -1.01
N ALA A 349 16.98 9.04 -1.50
CA ALA A 349 16.33 10.27 -1.96
C ALA A 349 15.36 9.98 -3.12
N LEU A 350 15.79 9.17 -4.09
CA LEU A 350 14.94 8.73 -5.19
C LEU A 350 13.72 7.94 -4.71
N GLN A 351 13.90 6.95 -3.84
CA GLN A 351 12.80 6.16 -3.28
C GLN A 351 11.78 7.02 -2.53
N SER A 352 12.25 8.02 -1.79
CA SER A 352 11.39 8.98 -1.08
C SER A 352 10.54 9.81 -2.06
N LEU A 353 11.12 10.30 -3.16
CA LEU A 353 10.37 11.03 -4.19
C LEU A 353 9.35 10.16 -4.91
N LEU A 354 9.70 8.92 -5.27
CA LEU A 354 8.79 7.98 -5.91
C LEU A 354 7.62 7.64 -4.99
N ARG A 355 7.89 7.45 -3.68
CA ARG A 355 6.86 7.22 -2.67
C ARG A 355 5.94 8.43 -2.51
N ALA A 356 6.49 9.64 -2.42
CA ALA A 356 5.70 10.86 -2.33
C ALA A 356 4.76 11.02 -3.53
N ARG A 357 5.23 10.69 -4.72
CA ARG A 357 4.44 10.68 -5.94
C ARG A 357 3.33 9.61 -5.92
N ALA A 358 3.67 8.39 -5.53
CA ALA A 358 2.70 7.29 -5.39
C ALA A 358 1.55 7.62 -4.44
N LEU A 359 1.88 8.29 -3.33
CA LEU A 359 0.94 8.68 -2.28
C LEU A 359 0.29 10.05 -2.52
N ARG A 360 0.54 10.67 -3.69
CA ARG A 360 -0.03 11.96 -4.10
C ARG A 360 0.19 13.07 -3.08
N SER A 361 1.38 13.11 -2.50
CA SER A 361 1.76 14.08 -1.46
C SER A 361 2.63 15.23 -1.98
N LEU A 362 2.92 15.26 -3.29
CA LEU A 362 3.66 16.35 -3.91
C LEU A 362 2.75 17.54 -4.24
N SER A 363 3.21 18.75 -3.94
CA SER A 363 2.61 19.95 -4.52
C SER A 363 2.77 19.96 -6.05
N GLU A 364 2.01 20.78 -6.77
CA GLU A 364 2.18 20.93 -8.22
C GLU A 364 3.60 21.39 -8.59
N GLN A 365 4.21 22.25 -7.79
CA GLN A 365 5.56 22.74 -7.99
C GLN A 365 6.58 21.61 -7.75
N ASP A 366 6.47 20.89 -6.63
CA ASP A 366 7.37 19.79 -6.30
C ASP A 366 7.22 18.64 -7.30
N THR A 367 6.00 18.41 -7.82
CA THR A 367 5.75 17.43 -8.90
C THR A 367 6.53 17.79 -10.15
N ARG A 368 6.52 19.05 -10.57
CA ARG A 368 7.29 19.50 -11.75
C ARG A 368 8.79 19.29 -11.54
N PHE A 369 9.33 19.72 -10.41
CA PHE A 369 10.77 19.55 -10.10
C PHE A 369 11.15 18.06 -9.98
N ALA A 370 10.33 17.24 -9.34
CA ALA A 370 10.58 15.81 -9.25
C ALA A 370 10.60 15.15 -10.64
N LEU A 371 9.66 15.50 -11.53
CA LEU A 371 9.64 14.97 -12.89
C LEU A 371 10.83 15.44 -13.73
N GLU A 372 11.27 16.68 -13.56
CA GLU A 372 12.44 17.20 -14.25
C GLU A 372 13.71 16.48 -13.83
N ILE A 373 13.91 16.25 -12.55
CA ILE A 373 15.08 15.51 -12.08
C ILE A 373 15.02 14.02 -12.47
N LEU A 374 13.86 13.37 -12.35
CA LEU A 374 13.69 11.96 -12.74
C LEU A 374 14.05 11.73 -14.22
N LYS A 375 13.76 12.66 -15.13
CA LYS A 375 14.15 12.59 -16.54
C LYS A 375 15.65 12.66 -16.79
N GLN A 376 16.41 13.21 -15.85
CA GLN A 376 17.86 13.36 -15.96
C GLN A 376 18.60 12.15 -15.35
N LEU A 377 17.91 11.31 -14.57
CA LEU A 377 18.53 10.15 -13.95
C LEU A 377 18.79 9.05 -15.00
N PRO A 378 19.97 8.40 -14.96
CA PRO A 378 20.21 7.21 -15.77
C PRO A 378 19.20 6.11 -15.42
N VAL A 379 18.68 5.40 -16.43
CA VAL A 379 17.74 4.27 -16.25
C VAL A 379 18.26 3.26 -15.24
N ARG A 380 19.58 2.98 -15.28
CA ARG A 380 20.23 2.08 -14.33
C ARG A 380 20.04 2.53 -12.88
N VAL A 381 20.17 3.83 -12.58
CA VAL A 381 19.99 4.39 -11.23
C VAL A 381 18.55 4.19 -10.75
N ILE A 382 17.57 4.48 -11.61
CA ILE A 382 16.16 4.27 -11.28
C ILE A 382 15.90 2.79 -11.01
N ARG A 383 16.41 1.91 -11.85
CA ARG A 383 16.20 0.48 -11.78
C ARG A 383 16.84 -0.16 -10.53
N GLU A 384 18.10 0.16 -10.23
CA GLU A 384 18.82 -0.37 -9.08
C GLU A 384 18.24 0.13 -7.74
N ASN A 385 17.60 1.29 -7.76
CA ASN A 385 17.00 1.90 -6.57
C ASN A 385 15.47 1.76 -6.52
N TRP A 386 14.88 1.02 -7.46
CA TRP A 386 13.48 0.67 -7.37
C TRP A 386 13.24 -0.22 -6.14
N PRO A 387 12.34 0.18 -5.22
CA PRO A 387 12.30 -0.41 -3.86
C PRO A 387 11.93 -1.89 -3.83
N TYR A 388 11.47 -2.44 -4.92
CA TYR A 388 11.02 -3.84 -5.03
C TYR A 388 11.88 -4.70 -5.94
N GLY A 389 13.08 -4.24 -6.27
CA GLY A 389 13.85 -4.83 -7.35
C GLY A 389 13.02 -4.82 -8.63
N VAL A 390 13.48 -4.24 -9.69
CA VAL A 390 12.79 -4.44 -10.97
C VAL A 390 12.97 -5.90 -11.32
N VAL A 391 11.95 -6.70 -11.02
CA VAL A 391 11.79 -7.98 -11.69
C VAL A 391 11.51 -7.63 -13.14
N VAL A 392 12.56 -7.62 -13.89
CA VAL A 392 12.54 -7.41 -15.32
C VAL A 392 12.15 -8.69 -15.99
#